data_70dafddd60355e3d1e4fa65669e0f39f
#
_entry.id   70dafddd60355e3d1e4fa65669e0f39f
#
_cell.length_a   1.000
_cell.length_b   1.000
_cell.length_c   1.000
_cell.angle_alpha   90.00
_cell.angle_beta   90.00
_cell.angle_gamma   90.00
#
_symmetry.space_group_name_H-M   'P 1'
#
loop_
_entity.id
_entity.type
_entity.pdbx_description
1 polymer ?
#
loop_
_entity_poly.entity_id
_entity_poly.type
_entity_poly.pdbx_seq_one_letter_code
_entity_poly.pdbx_strand_id
1 'polypeptide(L)' 'MILPRLMFWTDWGRAGKIERAGMDGSEREVIVPPGVVSWPNGLSLDLVMDRLYWVDAKLHLICSSNLDGSNMR' A
#
# COMPACT_ATOMS: atom_id res chain seq x y z
N MET A 1 -20.90 -13.84 -0.44
CA MET A 1 -19.60 -13.91 0.24
C MET A 1 -19.26 -12.56 0.81
N ILE A 2 -18.88 -12.52 2.07
CA ILE A 2 -18.46 -11.30 2.72
C ILE A 2 -16.95 -11.20 2.53
N LEU A 3 -16.51 -10.12 1.87
CA LEU A 3 -15.08 -9.87 1.75
C LEU A 3 -14.54 -9.41 3.11
N PRO A 4 -13.36 -9.88 3.55
CA PRO A 4 -12.76 -9.41 4.77
C PRO A 4 -12.46 -7.91 4.67
N ARG A 5 -12.61 -7.21 5.80
CA ARG A 5 -12.14 -5.84 5.88
C ARG A 5 -10.61 -5.85 5.83
N LEU A 6 -10.07 -4.93 5.06
CA LEU A 6 -8.63 -4.83 4.87
C LEU A 6 -8.09 -3.59 5.56
N MET A 7 -6.88 -3.71 6.10
CA MET A 7 -6.09 -2.58 6.56
C MET A 7 -4.80 -2.51 5.77
N PHE A 8 -4.32 -1.30 5.56
CA PHE A 8 -3.11 -1.01 4.80
C PHE A 8 -2.21 -0.13 5.64
N TRP A 9 -0.91 -0.34 5.54
CA TRP A 9 0.05 0.53 6.22
C TRP A 9 1.33 0.65 5.43
N THR A 10 2.04 1.74 5.69
CA THR A 10 3.36 1.98 5.14
C THR A 10 4.41 1.61 6.18
N ASP A 11 5.50 1.04 5.71
CA ASP A 11 6.68 0.78 6.51
C ASP A 11 7.85 1.41 5.77
N TRP A 12 8.49 2.42 6.37
CA TRP A 12 9.57 3.11 5.71
C TRP A 12 10.88 2.95 6.48
N GLY A 13 12.00 2.98 5.75
CA GLY A 13 13.30 2.70 6.30
C GLY A 13 14.19 2.03 5.26
N ARG A 14 15.07 1.16 5.69
CA ARG A 14 15.99 0.46 4.78
C ARG A 14 15.28 -0.39 3.74
N ALA A 15 14.20 -1.02 4.14
CA ALA A 15 13.41 -1.92 3.29
C ALA A 15 11.96 -1.45 3.28
N GLY A 16 11.76 -0.20 2.85
CA GLY A 16 10.43 0.41 2.79
C GLY A 16 9.48 -0.40 1.94
N LYS A 17 8.24 -0.54 2.42
CA LYS A 17 7.22 -1.33 1.73
C LYS A 17 5.84 -0.85 2.14
N ILE A 18 4.84 -1.32 1.39
CA ILE A 18 3.43 -1.15 1.75
C ILE A 18 2.85 -2.54 1.90
N GLU A 19 2.14 -2.75 2.99
CA GLU A 19 1.54 -4.04 3.31
C GLU A 19 0.04 -3.90 3.53
N ARG A 20 -0.66 -5.00 3.42
CA ARG A 20 -2.07 -5.11 3.81
C ARG A 20 -2.31 -6.40 4.55
N ALA A 21 -3.38 -6.43 5.31
CA ALA A 21 -3.88 -7.63 5.98
C ALA A 21 -5.38 -7.47 6.22
N GLY A 22 -6.03 -8.56 6.56
CA GLY A 22 -7.37 -8.48 7.14
C GLY A 22 -7.30 -7.72 8.46
N MET A 23 -8.39 -7.08 8.85
CA MET A 23 -8.41 -6.29 10.09
C MET A 23 -8.28 -7.16 11.35
N ASP A 24 -8.41 -8.48 11.20
CA ASP A 24 -8.13 -9.45 12.24
C ASP A 24 -6.67 -9.94 12.22
N GLY A 25 -5.84 -9.36 11.35
CA GLY A 25 -4.44 -9.77 11.17
C GLY A 25 -4.22 -10.89 10.19
N SER A 26 -5.29 -11.43 9.59
CA SER A 26 -5.19 -12.54 8.66
C SER A 26 -4.64 -12.09 7.30
N GLU A 27 -4.07 -13.04 6.56
CA GLU A 27 -3.64 -12.86 5.17
C GLU A 27 -2.76 -11.62 4.95
N ARG A 28 -1.78 -11.45 5.84
CA ARG A 28 -0.81 -10.36 5.71
C ARG A 28 0.05 -10.58 4.47
N GLU A 29 0.17 -9.53 3.65
CA GLU A 29 1.02 -9.60 2.47
C GLU A 29 1.64 -8.25 2.14
N VAL A 30 2.80 -8.29 1.50
CA VAL A 30 3.47 -7.11 0.97
C VAL A 30 2.89 -6.84 -0.42
N ILE A 31 2.26 -5.69 -0.60
CA ILE A 31 1.63 -5.34 -1.89
C ILE A 31 2.52 -4.43 -2.73
N VAL A 32 3.37 -3.63 -2.10
CA VAL A 32 4.41 -2.87 -2.81
C VAL A 32 5.74 -3.15 -2.13
N PRO A 33 6.62 -3.90 -2.81
CA PRO A 33 7.83 -4.42 -2.18
C PRO A 33 8.93 -3.37 -2.06
N PRO A 34 9.94 -3.65 -1.20
CA PRO A 34 11.15 -2.84 -1.15
C PRO A 34 11.81 -2.74 -2.52
N GLY A 35 12.39 -1.58 -2.82
CA GLY A 35 13.00 -1.30 -4.11
C GLY A 35 12.04 -0.58 -5.08
N VAL A 36 10.74 -0.82 -4.94
CA VAL A 36 9.71 -0.08 -5.68
C VAL A 36 9.35 1.20 -4.94
N VAL A 37 9.26 1.12 -3.62
CA VAL A 37 9.10 2.29 -2.74
C VAL A 37 10.33 2.43 -1.88
N SER A 38 10.58 3.65 -1.42
CA SER A 38 11.66 3.95 -0.48
C SER A 38 11.13 4.42 0.85
N TRP A 39 10.45 5.56 0.87
CA TRP A 39 9.85 6.13 2.08
C TRP A 39 8.37 6.41 1.83
N PRO A 40 7.53 5.37 1.72
CA PRO A 40 6.11 5.57 1.47
C PRO A 40 5.43 6.17 2.69
N ASN A 41 4.59 7.16 2.46
CA ASN A 41 3.95 7.94 3.51
C ASN A 41 2.61 8.47 3.02
N GLY A 42 1.80 8.99 3.94
CA GLY A 42 0.55 9.65 3.57
C GLY A 42 -0.42 8.77 2.81
N LEU A 43 -0.62 7.55 3.27
CA LEU A 43 -1.45 6.56 2.60
C LEU A 43 -2.93 6.94 2.61
N SER A 44 -3.60 6.80 1.48
CA SER A 44 -5.03 7.07 1.34
C SER A 44 -5.68 6.06 0.39
N LEU A 45 -6.94 5.77 0.63
CA LEU A 45 -7.72 4.84 -0.18
C LEU A 45 -8.78 5.59 -0.97
N ASP A 46 -8.92 5.26 -2.25
CA ASP A 46 -10.07 5.63 -3.06
C ASP A 46 -10.97 4.39 -3.19
N LEU A 47 -12.06 4.36 -2.43
CA LEU A 47 -12.96 3.21 -2.39
C LEU A 47 -13.90 3.15 -3.59
N VAL A 48 -14.03 4.24 -4.35
CA VAL A 48 -14.85 4.23 -5.58
C VAL A 48 -14.11 3.53 -6.69
N MET A 49 -12.81 3.81 -6.84
CA MET A 49 -11.98 3.24 -7.90
C MET A 49 -11.12 2.08 -7.42
N ASP A 50 -11.21 1.71 -6.15
CA ASP A 50 -10.40 0.65 -5.54
C ASP A 50 -8.90 0.90 -5.78
N ARG A 51 -8.47 2.11 -5.49
CA ARG A 51 -7.08 2.54 -5.66
C ARG A 51 -6.47 2.96 -4.33
N LEU A 52 -5.20 2.67 -4.19
CA LEU A 52 -4.37 3.08 -3.07
C LEU A 52 -3.43 4.18 -3.55
N TYR A 53 -3.30 5.26 -2.78
CA TYR A 53 -2.41 6.38 -3.09
C TYR A 53 -1.44 6.61 -1.95
N TRP A 54 -0.22 6.97 -2.27
CA TRP A 54 0.77 7.35 -1.27
C TRP A 54 1.77 8.36 -1.86
N VAL A 55 2.50 9.00 -0.96
CA VAL A 55 3.62 9.88 -1.31
C VAL A 55 4.90 9.15 -0.95
N ASP A 56 5.85 9.07 -1.87
CA ASP A 56 7.19 8.59 -1.54
C ASP A 56 8.08 9.81 -1.27
N ALA A 57 8.41 10.02 -0.01
CA ALA A 57 9.14 11.22 0.42
C ALA A 57 10.58 11.25 -0.08
N LYS A 58 11.20 10.09 -0.28
CA LYS A 58 12.56 10.03 -0.81
C LYS A 58 12.60 10.26 -2.31
N LEU A 59 11.64 9.67 -3.03
CA LEU A 59 11.59 9.75 -4.49
C LEU A 59 10.86 11.00 -4.97
N HIS A 60 10.20 11.74 -4.08
CA HIS A 60 9.40 12.93 -4.40
C HIS A 60 8.29 12.63 -5.41
N LEU A 61 7.61 11.51 -5.22
CA LEU A 61 6.56 11.04 -6.13
C LEU A 61 5.24 10.85 -5.40
N ILE A 62 4.15 11.11 -6.12
CA ILE A 62 2.82 10.67 -5.72
C ILE A 62 2.51 9.43 -6.57
N CYS A 63 2.22 8.33 -5.90
CA CYS A 63 2.04 7.04 -6.55
C CYS A 63 0.68 6.45 -6.22
N SER A 64 0.24 5.52 -7.05
CA SER A 64 -0.98 4.76 -6.80
C SER A 64 -0.86 3.34 -7.32
N SER A 65 -1.70 2.48 -6.79
CA SER A 65 -1.82 1.09 -7.27
C SER A 65 -3.24 0.59 -7.02
N ASN A 66 -3.54 -0.56 -7.60
CA ASN A 66 -4.71 -1.31 -7.16
C ASN A 66 -4.49 -1.79 -5.72
N LEU A 67 -5.56 -2.25 -5.07
CA LEU A 67 -5.47 -2.66 -3.66
C LEU A 67 -4.61 -3.91 -3.44
N ASP A 68 -4.29 -4.64 -4.49
CA ASP A 68 -3.38 -5.77 -4.46
C ASP A 68 -1.94 -5.43 -4.87
N GLY A 69 -1.67 -4.15 -5.11
CA GLY A 69 -0.35 -3.68 -5.53
C GLY A 69 -0.12 -3.69 -7.03
N SER A 70 -1.02 -4.25 -7.81
CA SER A 70 -0.89 -4.29 -9.26
C SER A 70 -1.18 -2.92 -9.88
N ASN A 71 -0.81 -2.77 -11.16
CA ASN A 71 -1.10 -1.58 -11.96
C ASN A 71 -0.64 -0.29 -11.28
N MET A 72 0.59 -0.30 -10.82
CA MET A 72 1.20 0.85 -10.15
C MET A 72 1.49 1.97 -11.15
N ARG A 73 1.23 3.17 -10.69
CA ARG A 73 1.47 4.39 -11.48
C ARG A 73 2.27 5.42 -10.71
#